data_052b518f08c85f4acf39194861059c8c
#
_entry.id   052b518f08c85f4acf39194861059c8c
#
_cell.length_a   1.000
_cell.length_b   1.000
_cell.length_c   1.000
_cell.angle_alpha   90.00
_cell.angle_beta   90.00
_cell.angle_gamma   90.00
#
_symmetry.space_group_name_H-M   'P 1'
#
loop_
_entity.id
_entity.type
_entity.pdbx_description
1 polymer ?
#
loop_
_entity_poly.entity_id
_entity_poly.type
_entity_poly.pdbx_seq_one_letter_code
_entity_poly.pdbx_strand_id
1 'polypeptide(L)'
;MSFRIAVVQPMSHKPPDDEKNVADAIQFIEKAADQGAEFVAFPESYPGPWRMPATFDPHEALIEAAQRCGVYVQYGTLEPIDDEKRTAYNLLMLARPGGGAPGKYRRTHPPGPWIYTGGNYWDFNYTAGDEYPVFETPQAQVGLAMCSEVYMPEVSRALSIRGAEIIFLPAGVDKNKLWATWRNLIWSRAIENLAVVITTQNLFHKSQRGLAMVATPEEVIFESTKEGMFLVDVDLDRVRDLRTQKDEPTSSGQNGAKAGVLTQWQRPELYDKFLPRERVES
;
A
#
# COMPACT_ATOMS: atom_id res chain seq x y z
N MET A 1 17.10 11.98 -6.41
CA MET A 1 15.89 12.32 -7.19
C MET A 1 14.75 12.44 -6.21
N SER A 2 14.21 13.64 -6.07
CA SER A 2 13.05 13.91 -5.22
C SER A 2 11.79 13.90 -6.09
N PHE A 3 10.70 13.33 -5.59
CA PHE A 3 9.39 13.34 -6.23
C PHE A 3 8.31 13.56 -5.17
N ARG A 4 7.13 13.99 -5.61
CA ARG A 4 6.03 14.36 -4.70
C ARG A 4 4.91 13.33 -4.71
N ILE A 5 4.49 12.92 -3.51
CA ILE A 5 3.34 12.03 -3.32
C ILE A 5 2.21 12.80 -2.64
N ALA A 6 0.99 12.62 -3.14
CA ALA A 6 -0.24 12.98 -2.44
C ALA A 6 -0.76 11.76 -1.67
N VAL A 7 -0.72 11.82 -0.35
CA VAL A 7 -1.30 10.81 0.54
C VAL A 7 -2.72 11.25 0.89
N VAL A 8 -3.71 10.50 0.45
CA VAL A 8 -5.13 10.84 0.64
C VAL A 8 -5.72 9.99 1.76
N GLN A 9 -6.23 10.63 2.80
CA GLN A 9 -6.98 10.03 3.89
C GLN A 9 -8.42 10.59 3.86
N PRO A 10 -9.32 9.97 3.05
CA PRO A 10 -10.62 10.53 2.78
C PRO A 10 -11.63 10.19 3.87
N MET A 11 -12.67 11.04 3.99
CA MET A 11 -13.94 10.64 4.61
C MET A 11 -14.73 9.82 3.61
N SER A 12 -14.68 8.49 3.76
CA SER A 12 -15.23 7.56 2.77
C SER A 12 -16.73 7.36 2.93
N HIS A 13 -17.43 7.34 1.82
CA HIS A 13 -18.83 6.91 1.74
C HIS A 13 -18.91 5.40 1.92
N LYS A 14 -19.90 4.96 2.70
CA LYS A 14 -20.14 3.54 2.99
C LYS A 14 -21.15 2.95 2.01
N PRO A 15 -21.17 1.64 1.80
CA PRO A 15 -22.30 1.01 1.11
C PRO A 15 -23.65 1.39 1.73
N PRO A 16 -24.71 1.68 0.96
CA PRO A 16 -24.77 1.55 -0.52
C PRO A 16 -24.27 2.80 -1.30
N ASP A 17 -23.71 3.79 -0.65
CA ASP A 17 -23.30 5.05 -1.24
C ASP A 17 -21.82 5.07 -1.67
N ASP A 18 -21.11 3.95 -1.60
CA ASP A 18 -19.66 3.83 -1.85
C ASP A 18 -19.25 4.19 -3.30
N GLU A 19 -20.14 4.08 -4.28
CA GLU A 19 -19.86 4.57 -5.65
C GLU A 19 -19.53 6.07 -5.70
N LYS A 20 -20.02 6.88 -4.75
CA LYS A 20 -19.70 8.31 -4.66
C LYS A 20 -18.20 8.58 -4.43
N ASN A 21 -17.49 7.62 -3.82
CA ASN A 21 -16.05 7.71 -3.63
C ASN A 21 -15.27 7.80 -4.96
N VAL A 22 -15.84 7.33 -6.07
CA VAL A 22 -15.19 7.43 -7.39
C VAL A 22 -15.05 8.89 -7.81
N ALA A 23 -16.12 9.68 -7.69
CA ALA A 23 -16.10 11.11 -8.00
C ALA A 23 -15.15 11.87 -7.06
N ASP A 24 -15.15 11.53 -5.77
CA ASP A 24 -14.25 12.13 -4.79
C ASP A 24 -12.79 11.77 -5.10
N ALA A 25 -12.50 10.52 -5.48
CA ALA A 25 -11.16 10.10 -5.89
C ALA A 25 -10.64 10.90 -7.08
N ILE A 26 -11.47 11.12 -8.10
CA ILE A 26 -11.13 11.94 -9.28
C ILE A 26 -10.77 13.37 -8.85
N GLN A 27 -11.57 13.99 -7.99
CA GLN A 27 -11.27 15.33 -7.46
C GLN A 27 -9.94 15.38 -6.69
N PHE A 28 -9.63 14.36 -5.90
CA PHE A 28 -8.33 14.27 -5.21
C PHE A 28 -7.18 14.12 -6.21
N ILE A 29 -7.34 13.31 -7.26
CA ILE A 29 -6.33 13.13 -8.31
C ILE A 29 -6.04 14.45 -9.03
N GLU A 30 -7.09 15.16 -9.46
CA GLU A 30 -6.98 16.47 -10.12
C GLU A 30 -6.28 17.49 -9.21
N LYS A 31 -6.74 17.62 -7.98
CA LYS A 31 -6.13 18.53 -7.00
C LYS A 31 -4.68 18.18 -6.67
N ALA A 32 -4.33 16.90 -6.63
CA ALA A 32 -2.96 16.45 -6.38
C ALA A 32 -2.05 16.83 -7.56
N ALA A 33 -2.51 16.59 -8.78
CA ALA A 33 -1.77 16.95 -10.00
C ALA A 33 -1.54 18.45 -10.11
N ASP A 34 -2.57 19.27 -9.84
CA ASP A 34 -2.48 20.74 -9.83
C ASP A 34 -1.43 21.25 -8.83
N GLN A 35 -1.15 20.48 -7.77
CA GLN A 35 -0.14 20.78 -6.76
C GLN A 35 1.20 20.09 -6.99
N GLY A 36 1.39 19.50 -8.18
CA GLY A 36 2.63 18.91 -8.62
C GLY A 36 2.95 17.52 -8.03
N ALA A 37 1.94 16.79 -7.58
CA ALA A 37 2.12 15.39 -7.21
C ALA A 37 2.41 14.54 -8.45
N GLU A 38 3.29 13.55 -8.29
CA GLU A 38 3.59 12.54 -9.31
C GLU A 38 2.91 11.21 -8.99
N PHE A 39 2.60 10.98 -7.71
CA PHE A 39 1.86 9.84 -7.21
C PHE A 39 0.70 10.29 -6.33
N VAL A 40 -0.42 9.53 -6.41
CA VAL A 40 -1.56 9.66 -5.49
C VAL A 40 -1.80 8.31 -4.84
N ALA A 41 -1.85 8.30 -3.50
CA ALA A 41 -2.06 7.10 -2.70
C ALA A 41 -3.42 7.14 -2.00
N PHE A 42 -4.24 6.14 -2.24
CA PHE A 42 -5.55 5.95 -1.60
C PHE A 42 -5.55 4.77 -0.61
N PRO A 43 -6.54 4.70 0.31
CA PRO A 43 -6.69 3.58 1.25
C PRO A 43 -6.96 2.22 0.59
N GLU A 44 -6.88 1.17 1.41
CA GLU A 44 -7.35 -0.17 1.03
C GLU A 44 -8.81 -0.12 0.55
N SER A 45 -9.08 -0.80 -0.56
CA SER A 45 -10.42 -0.89 -1.17
C SER A 45 -11.10 0.47 -1.45
N TYR A 46 -10.37 1.57 -1.51
CA TYR A 46 -10.92 2.86 -1.91
C TYR A 46 -10.62 3.09 -3.40
N PRO A 47 -11.60 3.45 -4.23
CA PRO A 47 -12.93 3.94 -3.88
C PRO A 47 -14.02 2.85 -3.70
N GLY A 48 -13.71 1.58 -3.86
CA GLY A 48 -14.65 0.49 -3.83
C GLY A 48 -14.72 -0.25 -5.19
N PRO A 49 -15.75 -1.11 -5.41
CA PRO A 49 -16.79 -1.52 -4.45
C PRO A 49 -16.21 -2.33 -3.29
N TRP A 50 -16.96 -2.40 -2.19
CA TRP A 50 -16.54 -3.15 -0.98
C TRP A 50 -17.36 -4.41 -0.75
N ARG A 51 -18.31 -4.71 -1.64
CA ARG A 51 -19.23 -5.85 -1.52
C ARG A 51 -19.39 -6.59 -2.83
N MET A 52 -19.75 -7.86 -2.72
CA MET A 52 -20.17 -8.68 -3.84
C MET A 52 -21.69 -8.98 -3.77
N PRO A 53 -22.36 -9.03 -4.92
CA PRO A 53 -21.86 -8.71 -6.25
C PRO A 53 -21.49 -7.24 -6.35
N ALA A 54 -20.47 -6.95 -7.16
CA ALA A 54 -20.01 -5.57 -7.41
C ALA A 54 -21.09 -4.76 -8.14
N THR A 55 -21.37 -3.55 -7.64
CA THR A 55 -22.41 -2.67 -8.21
C THR A 55 -21.85 -1.63 -9.17
N PHE A 56 -20.54 -1.40 -9.17
CA PHE A 56 -19.81 -0.51 -10.06
C PHE A 56 -18.38 -0.98 -10.25
N ASP A 57 -17.71 -0.46 -11.28
CA ASP A 57 -16.28 -0.66 -11.55
C ASP A 57 -15.56 0.69 -11.64
N PRO A 58 -14.57 0.99 -10.76
CA PRO A 58 -13.86 2.25 -10.78
C PRO A 58 -12.71 2.30 -11.78
N HIS A 59 -12.35 1.19 -12.44
CA HIS A 59 -11.11 1.07 -13.20
C HIS A 59 -10.98 2.10 -14.32
N GLU A 60 -11.95 2.16 -15.22
CA GLU A 60 -11.90 3.07 -16.38
C GLU A 60 -11.77 4.51 -15.93
N ALA A 61 -12.61 4.95 -15.01
CA ALA A 61 -12.65 6.33 -14.51
C ALA A 61 -11.32 6.76 -13.85
N LEU A 62 -10.70 5.87 -13.03
CA LEU A 62 -9.44 6.19 -12.37
C LEU A 62 -8.23 6.11 -13.31
N ILE A 63 -8.23 5.19 -14.28
CA ILE A 63 -7.20 5.13 -15.32
C ILE A 63 -7.25 6.39 -16.20
N GLU A 64 -8.44 6.82 -16.63
CA GLU A 64 -8.61 8.06 -17.39
C GLU A 64 -8.19 9.30 -16.60
N ALA A 65 -8.52 9.36 -15.30
CA ALA A 65 -8.07 10.45 -14.43
C ALA A 65 -6.56 10.48 -14.29
N ALA A 66 -5.91 9.33 -14.07
CA ALA A 66 -4.45 9.20 -13.99
C ALA A 66 -3.77 9.68 -15.29
N GLN A 67 -4.31 9.29 -16.44
CA GLN A 67 -3.82 9.71 -17.75
C GLN A 67 -3.99 11.21 -17.99
N ARG A 68 -5.20 11.72 -17.78
CA ARG A 68 -5.51 13.14 -17.97
C ARG A 68 -4.68 14.05 -17.10
N CYS A 69 -4.42 13.63 -15.86
CA CYS A 69 -3.65 14.40 -14.89
C CYS A 69 -2.14 14.13 -14.92
N GLY A 70 -1.69 13.13 -15.67
CA GLY A 70 -0.26 12.83 -15.79
C GLY A 70 0.39 12.26 -14.51
N VAL A 71 -0.39 11.56 -13.66
CA VAL A 71 0.06 11.04 -12.35
C VAL A 71 -0.12 9.54 -12.23
N TYR A 72 0.70 8.89 -11.40
CA TYR A 72 0.46 7.52 -10.95
C TYR A 72 -0.60 7.51 -9.85
N VAL A 73 -1.55 6.58 -9.92
CA VAL A 73 -2.62 6.47 -8.91
C VAL A 73 -2.64 5.06 -8.34
N GLN A 74 -2.29 4.93 -7.05
CA GLN A 74 -2.52 3.71 -6.31
C GLN A 74 -3.91 3.75 -5.69
N TYR A 75 -4.75 2.74 -5.96
CA TYR A 75 -6.11 2.62 -5.44
C TYR A 75 -6.49 1.17 -5.17
N GLY A 76 -7.55 0.96 -4.39
CA GLY A 76 -8.05 -0.36 -4.03
C GLY A 76 -9.45 -0.64 -4.56
N THR A 77 -9.71 -1.91 -4.94
CA THR A 77 -11.00 -2.37 -5.44
C THR A 77 -11.16 -3.89 -5.27
N LEU A 78 -12.24 -4.46 -5.75
CA LEU A 78 -12.45 -5.90 -5.86
C LEU A 78 -12.30 -6.36 -7.32
N GLU A 79 -11.76 -7.57 -7.51
CA GLU A 79 -11.84 -8.31 -8.79
C GLU A 79 -12.80 -9.49 -8.60
N PRO A 80 -14.03 -9.40 -9.16
CA PRO A 80 -15.02 -10.47 -9.08
C PRO A 80 -14.52 -11.78 -9.71
N ILE A 81 -14.81 -12.91 -9.05
CA ILE A 81 -14.53 -14.25 -9.55
C ILE A 81 -15.84 -15.00 -9.79
N ASP A 82 -16.76 -14.93 -8.82
CA ASP A 82 -18.03 -15.65 -8.85
C ASP A 82 -19.08 -14.83 -8.09
N ASP A 83 -20.03 -14.26 -8.81
CA ASP A 83 -21.08 -13.39 -8.23
C ASP A 83 -22.06 -14.19 -7.37
N GLU A 84 -22.41 -15.43 -7.75
CA GLU A 84 -23.35 -16.27 -6.99
C GLU A 84 -22.74 -16.65 -5.64
N LYS A 85 -21.46 -17.02 -5.62
CA LYS A 85 -20.71 -17.32 -4.40
C LYS A 85 -20.15 -16.07 -3.72
N ARG A 86 -20.30 -14.91 -4.35
CA ARG A 86 -19.81 -13.62 -3.85
C ARG A 86 -18.28 -13.65 -3.61
N THR A 87 -17.54 -14.33 -4.49
CA THR A 87 -16.10 -14.54 -4.35
C THR A 87 -15.33 -13.48 -5.15
N ALA A 88 -14.32 -12.90 -4.56
CA ALA A 88 -13.48 -11.89 -5.18
C ALA A 88 -12.04 -11.89 -4.62
N TYR A 89 -11.11 -11.36 -5.41
CA TYR A 89 -9.83 -10.88 -4.89
C TYR A 89 -9.99 -9.46 -4.35
N ASN A 90 -9.28 -9.16 -3.27
CA ASN A 90 -9.06 -7.77 -2.83
C ASN A 90 -7.81 -7.23 -3.52
N LEU A 91 -7.94 -6.14 -4.28
CA LEU A 91 -6.91 -5.61 -5.14
C LEU A 91 -6.32 -4.29 -4.64
N LEU A 92 -5.01 -4.11 -4.92
CA LEU A 92 -4.43 -2.79 -5.15
C LEU A 92 -4.00 -2.68 -6.61
N MET A 93 -4.29 -1.52 -7.17
CA MET A 93 -3.98 -1.17 -8.54
C MET A 93 -3.02 0.02 -8.58
N LEU A 94 -2.21 0.08 -9.62
CA LEU A 94 -1.35 1.23 -9.92
C LEU A 94 -1.65 1.69 -11.36
N ALA A 95 -2.55 2.68 -11.50
CA ALA A 95 -2.81 3.30 -12.79
C ALA A 95 -1.62 4.18 -13.19
N ARG A 96 -1.38 4.29 -14.51
CA ARG A 96 -0.20 4.91 -15.09
C ARG A 96 -0.55 6.18 -15.88
N PRO A 97 0.25 7.25 -15.80
CA PRO A 97 0.03 8.50 -16.55
C PRO A 97 0.07 8.30 -18.07
N GLY A 98 0.88 7.36 -18.55
CA GLY A 98 0.99 7.02 -19.97
C GLY A 98 -0.06 6.07 -20.50
N GLY A 99 -0.99 5.61 -19.65
CA GLY A 99 -1.97 4.59 -20.00
C GLY A 99 -1.41 3.17 -20.05
N GLY A 100 -2.17 2.29 -20.72
CA GLY A 100 -1.86 0.87 -20.78
C GLY A 100 -2.39 0.09 -19.57
N ALA A 101 -2.01 -1.18 -19.46
CA ALA A 101 -2.45 -2.03 -18.36
C ALA A 101 -1.92 -1.50 -17.02
N PRO A 102 -2.79 -1.28 -16.02
CA PRO A 102 -2.35 -0.90 -14.69
C PRO A 102 -1.57 -2.02 -14.02
N GLY A 103 -0.68 -1.66 -13.10
CA GLY A 103 -0.10 -2.62 -12.16
C GLY A 103 -1.21 -3.22 -11.29
N LYS A 104 -1.19 -4.52 -11.05
CA LYS A 104 -2.20 -5.24 -10.26
C LYS A 104 -1.53 -6.08 -9.18
N TYR A 105 -1.99 -5.93 -7.94
CA TYR A 105 -1.64 -6.79 -6.82
C TYR A 105 -2.91 -7.38 -6.21
N ARG A 106 -2.99 -8.70 -6.18
CA ARG A 106 -4.01 -9.45 -5.43
C ARG A 106 -3.49 -9.74 -4.05
N ARG A 107 -4.22 -9.32 -3.02
CA ARG A 107 -3.82 -9.54 -1.64
C ARG A 107 -3.51 -11.01 -1.38
N THR A 108 -2.36 -11.29 -0.76
CA THR A 108 -1.88 -12.66 -0.52
C THR A 108 -2.24 -13.20 0.87
N HIS A 109 -2.22 -12.33 1.90
CA HIS A 109 -2.47 -12.73 3.29
C HIS A 109 -3.71 -12.03 3.86
N PRO A 110 -4.86 -12.71 3.93
CA PRO A 110 -6.04 -12.17 4.60
C PRO A 110 -5.85 -12.20 6.12
N PRO A 111 -6.48 -11.27 6.86
CA PRO A 111 -6.42 -11.24 8.32
C PRO A 111 -7.25 -12.34 9.00
N GLY A 112 -7.85 -13.20 8.22
CA GLY A 112 -8.88 -14.18 8.53
C GLY A 112 -10.03 -13.97 7.56
N PRO A 113 -10.41 -15.00 6.79
CA PRO A 113 -11.42 -14.87 5.73
C PRO A 113 -12.76 -14.35 6.23
N TRP A 114 -13.10 -14.57 7.50
CA TRP A 114 -14.32 -14.11 8.13
C TRP A 114 -14.47 -12.59 8.23
N ILE A 115 -13.38 -11.82 8.16
CA ILE A 115 -13.43 -10.35 8.35
C ILE A 115 -14.19 -9.65 7.22
N TYR A 116 -14.23 -10.27 6.04
CA TYR A 116 -14.93 -9.73 4.88
C TYR A 116 -16.35 -10.25 4.72
N THR A 117 -16.77 -11.26 5.47
CA THR A 117 -18.09 -11.88 5.32
C THR A 117 -19.08 -11.30 6.32
N GLY A 118 -20.19 -10.75 5.81
CA GLY A 118 -21.26 -10.18 6.65
C GLY A 118 -20.88 -8.90 7.41
N GLY A 119 -19.81 -8.23 7.00
CA GLY A 119 -19.33 -7.00 7.63
C GLY A 119 -20.16 -5.76 7.26
N ASN A 120 -20.06 -4.71 8.09
CA ASN A 120 -20.75 -3.44 7.84
C ASN A 120 -20.18 -2.67 6.64
N TYR A 121 -18.93 -2.93 6.28
CA TYR A 121 -18.20 -2.27 5.18
C TYR A 121 -17.94 -3.26 4.06
N TRP A 122 -17.12 -4.28 4.32
CA TRP A 122 -16.80 -5.33 3.36
C TRP A 122 -17.76 -6.51 3.52
N ASP A 123 -18.21 -7.05 2.40
CA ASP A 123 -19.04 -8.24 2.39
C ASP A 123 -18.84 -9.07 1.10
N PHE A 124 -17.83 -9.94 1.12
CA PHE A 124 -17.46 -10.85 0.03
C PHE A 124 -16.66 -12.05 0.55
N ASN A 125 -16.63 -13.12 -0.23
CA ASN A 125 -15.78 -14.26 0.05
C ASN A 125 -14.39 -14.04 -0.57
N TYR A 126 -13.38 -13.98 0.28
CA TYR A 126 -12.01 -13.65 -0.07
C TYR A 126 -11.30 -14.82 -0.77
N THR A 127 -10.54 -14.50 -1.81
CA THR A 127 -9.57 -15.41 -2.45
C THR A 127 -8.18 -14.78 -2.36
N ALA A 128 -7.17 -15.59 -1.98
CA ALA A 128 -5.79 -15.13 -1.88
C ALA A 128 -5.11 -15.06 -3.25
N GLY A 129 -4.33 -14.01 -3.46
CA GLY A 129 -3.32 -13.97 -4.52
C GLY A 129 -2.10 -14.80 -4.17
N ASP A 130 -1.19 -14.95 -5.12
CA ASP A 130 -0.01 -15.83 -5.05
C ASP A 130 1.30 -15.17 -5.53
N GLU A 131 1.27 -13.85 -5.81
CA GLU A 131 2.40 -13.11 -6.35
C GLU A 131 2.73 -11.85 -5.55
N TYR A 132 4.01 -11.45 -5.58
CA TYR A 132 4.51 -10.16 -5.08
C TYR A 132 5.10 -9.37 -6.24
N PRO A 133 4.28 -8.74 -7.09
CA PRO A 133 4.76 -7.97 -8.23
C PRO A 133 5.44 -6.67 -7.78
N VAL A 134 6.46 -6.26 -8.56
CA VAL A 134 7.10 -4.95 -8.45
C VAL A 134 6.94 -4.25 -9.79
N PHE A 135 6.52 -3.00 -9.76
CA PHE A 135 6.16 -2.21 -10.93
C PHE A 135 7.22 -1.11 -11.17
N GLU A 136 7.76 -1.10 -12.36
CA GLU A 136 8.69 -0.07 -12.78
C GLU A 136 7.95 1.24 -13.10
N THR A 137 8.49 2.35 -12.57
CA THR A 137 8.11 3.73 -12.90
C THR A 137 9.39 4.54 -13.16
N PRO A 138 9.32 5.69 -13.83
CA PRO A 138 10.49 6.56 -14.01
C PRO A 138 11.15 7.00 -12.70
N GLN A 139 10.38 7.11 -11.62
CA GLN A 139 10.85 7.57 -10.32
C GLN A 139 11.44 6.43 -9.48
N ALA A 140 10.79 5.25 -9.48
CA ALA A 140 11.10 4.16 -8.56
C ALA A 140 10.55 2.80 -9.00
N GLN A 141 11.08 1.74 -8.39
CA GLN A 141 10.46 0.43 -8.34
C GLN A 141 9.40 0.41 -7.23
N VAL A 142 8.15 0.13 -7.57
CA VAL A 142 6.99 0.23 -6.67
C VAL A 142 6.45 -1.15 -6.31
N GLY A 143 6.39 -1.46 -5.03
CA GLY A 143 5.71 -2.62 -4.46
C GLY A 143 4.35 -2.26 -3.88
N LEU A 144 3.43 -3.20 -3.89
CA LEU A 144 2.10 -3.08 -3.31
C LEU A 144 1.88 -4.16 -2.26
N ALA A 145 1.43 -3.77 -1.08
CA ALA A 145 0.96 -4.63 0.00
C ALA A 145 -0.21 -3.95 0.70
N MET A 146 -1.02 -4.64 1.47
CA MET A 146 -2.15 -3.97 2.12
C MET A 146 -2.46 -4.48 3.52
N CYS A 147 -2.91 -3.54 4.35
CA CYS A 147 -3.58 -3.75 5.62
C CYS A 147 -2.81 -4.70 6.55
N SER A 148 -3.42 -5.79 7.00
CA SER A 148 -2.80 -6.73 7.95
C SER A 148 -1.57 -7.45 7.41
N GLU A 149 -1.23 -7.33 6.14
CA GLU A 149 0.07 -7.78 5.61
C GLU A 149 1.25 -7.03 6.27
N VAL A 150 0.96 -5.90 6.93
CA VAL A 150 1.96 -5.26 7.81
C VAL A 150 2.45 -6.18 8.94
N TYR A 151 1.68 -7.17 9.36
CA TYR A 151 2.11 -8.18 10.35
C TYR A 151 2.97 -9.28 9.75
N MET A 152 3.04 -9.39 8.41
CA MET A 152 3.84 -10.38 7.68
C MET A 152 5.11 -9.71 7.16
N PRO A 153 6.24 -9.77 7.90
CA PRO A 153 7.49 -9.14 7.45
C PRO A 153 7.97 -9.70 6.11
N GLU A 154 7.60 -10.94 5.80
CA GLU A 154 7.93 -11.63 4.55
C GLU A 154 7.38 -10.92 3.32
N VAL A 155 6.18 -10.31 3.40
CA VAL A 155 5.56 -9.58 2.28
C VAL A 155 6.43 -8.40 1.86
N SER A 156 6.73 -7.50 2.80
CA SER A 156 7.58 -6.34 2.53
C SER A 156 9.01 -6.75 2.16
N ARG A 157 9.53 -7.83 2.77
CA ARG A 157 10.85 -8.37 2.45
C ARG A 157 10.89 -8.90 1.02
N ALA A 158 9.91 -9.69 0.60
CA ALA A 158 9.82 -10.21 -0.77
C ALA A 158 9.78 -9.08 -1.80
N LEU A 159 8.97 -8.04 -1.58
CA LEU A 159 8.91 -6.88 -2.45
C LEU A 159 10.26 -6.16 -2.54
N SER A 160 10.94 -5.93 -1.41
CA SER A 160 12.22 -5.23 -1.39
C SER A 160 13.37 -6.02 -2.03
N ILE A 161 13.43 -7.34 -1.84
CA ILE A 161 14.41 -8.22 -2.50
C ILE A 161 14.18 -8.21 -4.02
N ARG A 162 12.92 -8.10 -4.46
CA ARG A 162 12.54 -7.97 -5.88
C ARG A 162 12.78 -6.56 -6.45
N GLY A 163 13.31 -5.65 -5.63
CA GLY A 163 13.75 -4.32 -6.06
C GLY A 163 12.86 -3.15 -5.61
N ALA A 164 11.72 -3.38 -4.95
CA ALA A 164 10.84 -2.29 -4.54
C ALA A 164 11.59 -1.27 -3.66
N GLU A 165 11.59 -0.01 -4.08
CA GLU A 165 12.15 1.14 -3.36
C GLU A 165 11.06 1.89 -2.60
N ILE A 166 9.82 1.80 -3.10
CA ILE A 166 8.60 2.31 -2.47
C ILE A 166 7.64 1.14 -2.27
N ILE A 167 7.02 1.06 -1.10
CA ILE A 167 5.95 0.10 -0.81
C ILE A 167 4.70 0.88 -0.37
N PHE A 168 3.64 0.84 -1.18
CA PHE A 168 2.33 1.27 -0.73
C PHE A 168 1.72 0.17 0.12
N LEU A 169 1.36 0.51 1.36
CA LEU A 169 0.78 -0.41 2.34
C LEU A 169 -0.45 0.25 3.01
N PRO A 170 -1.50 0.57 2.23
CA PRO A 170 -2.71 1.19 2.76
C PRO A 170 -3.52 0.23 3.64
N ALA A 171 -4.38 0.79 4.49
CA ALA A 171 -5.29 0.05 5.35
C ALA A 171 -6.74 0.52 5.18
N GLY A 172 -7.69 -0.31 5.60
CA GLY A 172 -9.12 -0.05 5.42
C GLY A 172 -9.84 0.50 6.64
N VAL A 173 -9.65 -0.09 7.81
CA VAL A 173 -10.53 0.07 8.96
C VAL A 173 -9.89 0.81 10.12
N ASP A 174 -10.75 1.43 10.95
CA ASP A 174 -10.39 2.01 12.24
C ASP A 174 -9.70 0.97 13.15
N LYS A 175 -8.51 1.30 13.57
CA LYS A 175 -7.64 0.45 14.40
C LYS A 175 -7.23 1.18 15.70
N ASN A 176 -8.12 1.97 16.30
CA ASN A 176 -7.80 2.82 17.45
C ASN A 176 -6.97 2.14 18.54
N LYS A 177 -7.32 0.90 18.92
CA LYS A 177 -6.57 0.13 19.92
C LYS A 177 -5.20 -0.35 19.42
N LEU A 178 -5.05 -0.50 18.11
CA LEU A 178 -3.83 -1.00 17.47
C LEU A 178 -3.02 0.14 16.82
N TRP A 179 -3.46 1.38 16.95
CA TRP A 179 -2.89 2.51 16.23
C TRP A 179 -1.36 2.61 16.41
N ALA A 180 -0.90 2.59 17.64
CA ALA A 180 0.54 2.68 17.93
C ALA A 180 1.32 1.47 17.40
N THR A 181 0.74 0.28 17.48
CA THR A 181 1.32 -0.95 16.90
C THR A 181 1.45 -0.83 15.39
N TRP A 182 0.39 -0.38 14.71
CA TRP A 182 0.42 -0.19 13.25
C TRP A 182 1.44 0.84 12.82
N ARG A 183 1.46 2.00 13.49
CA ARG A 183 2.47 3.02 13.23
C ARG A 183 3.89 2.47 13.33
N ASN A 184 4.18 1.73 14.39
CA ASN A 184 5.49 1.13 14.58
C ASN A 184 5.80 0.07 13.53
N LEU A 185 4.84 -0.78 13.18
CA LEU A 185 5.01 -1.80 12.15
C LEU A 185 5.27 -1.17 10.78
N ILE A 186 4.54 -0.13 10.37
CA ILE A 186 4.79 0.59 9.11
C ILE A 186 6.23 1.08 9.05
N TRP A 187 6.71 1.74 10.11
CA TRP A 187 8.09 2.21 10.15
C TRP A 187 9.10 1.07 10.19
N SER A 188 8.81 0.00 10.92
CA SER A 188 9.67 -1.20 10.92
C SER A 188 9.82 -1.79 9.51
N ARG A 189 8.73 -1.82 8.72
CA ARG A 189 8.81 -2.27 7.31
C ARG A 189 9.72 -1.36 6.48
N ALA A 190 9.77 -0.05 6.74
CA ALA A 190 10.70 0.84 6.07
C ALA A 190 12.16 0.58 6.48
N ILE A 191 12.42 0.47 7.79
CA ILE A 191 13.76 0.28 8.36
C ILE A 191 14.39 -1.02 7.85
N GLU A 192 13.73 -2.15 8.04
CA GLU A 192 14.28 -3.47 7.76
C GLU A 192 14.39 -3.79 6.26
N ASN A 193 13.66 -3.06 5.42
CA ASN A 193 13.62 -3.27 3.98
C ASN A 193 14.31 -2.16 3.17
N LEU A 194 14.88 -1.16 3.83
CA LEU A 194 15.50 0.01 3.20
C LEU A 194 14.63 0.55 2.06
N ALA A 195 13.35 0.80 2.37
CA ALA A 195 12.36 1.27 1.42
C ALA A 195 11.53 2.40 2.02
N VAL A 196 10.94 3.25 1.18
CA VAL A 196 9.89 4.17 1.61
C VAL A 196 8.58 3.39 1.75
N VAL A 197 7.93 3.47 2.91
CA VAL A 197 6.63 2.83 3.12
C VAL A 197 5.56 3.90 3.33
N ILE A 198 4.48 3.80 2.55
CA ILE A 198 3.39 4.76 2.52
C ILE A 198 2.11 4.05 2.94
N THR A 199 1.44 4.61 3.95
CA THR A 199 0.14 4.10 4.39
C THR A 199 -0.89 5.22 4.48
N THR A 200 -2.15 4.87 4.28
CA THR A 200 -3.32 5.72 4.53
C THR A 200 -4.53 4.87 4.86
N GLN A 201 -5.58 5.46 5.43
CA GLN A 201 -6.76 4.75 5.91
C GLN A 201 -8.05 5.42 5.47
N ASN A 202 -9.12 4.62 5.30
CA ASN A 202 -10.47 5.14 5.19
C ASN A 202 -10.92 5.72 6.53
N LEU A 203 -11.53 6.90 6.51
CA LEU A 203 -12.24 7.46 7.65
C LEU A 203 -13.75 7.37 7.38
N PHE A 204 -14.51 6.95 8.39
CA PHE A 204 -15.97 6.76 8.30
C PHE A 204 -16.75 7.67 9.24
N HIS A 205 -16.07 8.38 10.11
CA HIS A 205 -16.64 9.37 11.02
C HIS A 205 -15.57 10.32 11.55
N LYS A 206 -15.97 11.56 11.88
CA LYS A 206 -15.05 12.66 12.27
C LYS A 206 -14.22 12.38 13.52
N SER A 207 -14.67 11.49 14.40
CA SER A 207 -13.93 11.11 15.62
C SER A 207 -12.97 9.95 15.41
N GLN A 208 -12.91 9.35 14.23
CA GLN A 208 -11.99 8.28 13.91
C GLN A 208 -10.55 8.82 13.84
N ARG A 209 -9.65 8.07 14.45
CA ARG A 209 -8.22 8.36 14.37
C ARG A 209 -7.64 7.58 13.19
N GLY A 210 -7.29 8.30 12.13
CA GLY A 210 -6.62 7.71 10.97
C GLY A 210 -5.11 7.55 11.16
N LEU A 211 -4.46 7.00 10.14
CA LEU A 211 -3.02 6.96 9.99
C LEU A 211 -2.67 7.14 8.51
N ALA A 212 -2.40 8.39 8.11
CA ALA A 212 -1.69 8.71 6.89
C ALA A 212 -0.22 8.94 7.24
N MET A 213 0.71 8.19 6.63
CA MET A 213 2.11 8.22 7.03
C MET A 213 3.02 7.91 5.85
N VAL A 214 4.16 8.61 5.79
CA VAL A 214 5.28 8.30 4.91
C VAL A 214 6.52 8.09 5.78
N ALA A 215 7.06 6.89 5.74
CA ALA A 215 8.23 6.47 6.51
C ALA A 215 9.38 6.12 5.58
N THR A 216 10.54 6.67 5.87
CA THR A 216 11.82 6.27 5.28
C THR A 216 12.56 5.30 6.21
N PRO A 217 13.64 4.66 5.76
CA PRO A 217 14.44 3.81 6.65
C PRO A 217 14.99 4.52 7.89
N GLU A 218 15.17 5.83 7.85
CA GLU A 218 15.80 6.59 8.94
C GLU A 218 14.81 7.41 9.78
N GLU A 219 13.66 7.78 9.20
CA GLU A 219 12.69 8.62 9.90
C GLU A 219 11.25 8.51 9.33
N VAL A 220 10.30 8.95 10.12
CA VAL A 220 8.93 9.21 9.67
C VAL A 220 8.87 10.65 9.19
N ILE A 221 8.87 10.86 7.86
CA ILE A 221 8.91 12.20 7.26
C ILE A 221 7.54 12.89 7.25
N PHE A 222 6.47 12.11 7.37
CA PHE A 222 5.11 12.64 7.46
C PHE A 222 4.19 11.71 8.26
N GLU A 223 3.30 12.29 9.06
CA GLU A 223 2.25 11.58 9.77
C GLU A 223 1.04 12.49 10.01
N SER A 224 -0.18 11.99 9.77
CA SER A 224 -1.44 12.65 10.11
C SER A 224 -2.50 11.65 10.57
N THR A 225 -3.29 12.06 11.56
CA THR A 225 -4.46 11.28 12.04
C THR A 225 -5.78 11.83 11.49
N LYS A 226 -5.73 12.88 10.68
CA LYS A 226 -6.88 13.65 10.21
C LYS A 226 -7.24 13.32 8.78
N GLU A 227 -8.51 13.57 8.43
CA GLU A 227 -8.94 13.67 7.05
C GLU A 227 -8.11 14.68 6.27
N GLY A 228 -7.80 14.38 5.02
CA GLY A 228 -7.14 15.31 4.12
C GLY A 228 -6.38 14.65 2.97
N MET A 229 -5.82 15.51 2.14
CA MET A 229 -4.81 15.18 1.14
C MET A 229 -3.53 15.91 1.52
N PHE A 230 -2.44 15.16 1.65
CA PHE A 230 -1.16 15.66 2.14
C PHE A 230 -0.08 15.45 1.09
N LEU A 231 0.61 16.52 0.73
CA LEU A 231 1.74 16.45 -0.20
C LEU A 231 3.03 16.23 0.58
N VAL A 232 3.78 15.22 0.17
CA VAL A 232 5.03 14.84 0.81
C VAL A 232 6.10 14.67 -0.26
N ASP A 233 7.20 15.40 -0.11
CA ASP A 233 8.38 15.24 -0.96
C ASP A 233 9.24 14.10 -0.43
N VAL A 234 9.60 13.15 -1.29
CA VAL A 234 10.36 11.95 -0.95
C VAL A 234 11.70 12.00 -1.67
N ASP A 235 12.79 11.86 -0.92
CA ASP A 235 14.14 11.73 -1.47
C ASP A 235 14.55 10.24 -1.55
N LEU A 236 14.58 9.70 -2.78
CA LEU A 236 15.02 8.33 -3.02
C LEU A 236 16.54 8.18 -3.14
N ASP A 237 17.29 9.24 -3.38
CA ASP A 237 18.74 9.12 -3.49
C ASP A 237 19.32 8.61 -2.17
N ARG A 238 18.80 9.11 -1.04
CA ARG A 238 19.19 8.60 0.27
C ARG A 238 18.85 7.13 0.48
N VAL A 239 17.65 6.69 0.06
CA VAL A 239 17.24 5.28 0.13
C VAL A 239 18.15 4.39 -0.73
N ARG A 240 18.47 4.84 -1.94
CA ARG A 240 19.38 4.14 -2.86
C ARG A 240 20.79 4.03 -2.31
N ASP A 241 21.30 5.12 -1.72
CA ASP A 241 22.59 5.10 -1.03
C ASP A 241 22.63 4.06 0.08
N LEU A 242 21.62 4.02 0.94
CA LEU A 242 21.51 3.02 2.03
C LEU A 242 21.47 1.59 1.49
N ARG A 243 20.79 1.35 0.36
CA ARG A 243 20.68 0.03 -0.26
C ARG A 243 21.99 -0.45 -0.88
N THR A 244 22.81 0.46 -1.36
CA THR A 244 24.11 0.15 -2.00
C THR A 244 25.27 0.08 -1.00
N GLN A 245 25.14 0.72 0.15
CA GLN A 245 26.17 0.71 1.20
C GLN A 245 26.41 -0.70 1.75
N LYS A 246 27.67 -1.00 1.97
CA LYS A 246 28.11 -2.19 2.70
C LYS A 246 28.23 -1.87 4.20
N ASP A 247 27.89 -2.83 5.02
CA ASP A 247 28.17 -2.76 6.45
C ASP A 247 29.66 -3.09 6.69
N GLU A 248 30.45 -2.06 6.93
CA GLU A 248 31.89 -2.13 7.16
C GLU A 248 32.23 -1.41 8.48
N PRO A 249 33.38 -1.71 9.12
CA PRO A 249 33.77 -1.07 10.37
C PRO A 249 33.80 0.47 10.28
N THR A 250 34.12 1.01 9.11
CA THR A 250 34.19 2.47 8.86
C THR A 250 32.83 3.12 8.66
N SER A 251 31.82 2.37 8.28
CA SER A 251 30.46 2.87 8.03
C SER A 251 29.46 2.49 9.13
N SER A 252 29.83 1.56 10.00
CA SER A 252 28.96 1.07 11.07
C SER A 252 28.58 2.20 12.05
N GLY A 253 27.27 2.41 12.22
CA GLY A 253 26.72 3.42 13.13
C GLY A 253 26.72 4.85 12.60
N GLN A 254 27.10 5.10 11.36
CA GLN A 254 27.02 6.44 10.75
C GLN A 254 25.62 6.79 10.22
N ASN A 255 24.77 5.78 9.99
CA ASN A 255 23.43 5.94 9.45
C ASN A 255 22.37 5.58 10.49
N GLY A 256 21.18 6.18 10.38
CA GLY A 256 20.01 5.80 11.16
C GLY A 256 19.48 4.41 10.78
N ALA A 257 19.79 3.92 9.57
CA ALA A 257 19.43 2.60 9.09
C ALA A 257 20.66 1.69 8.95
N LYS A 258 20.43 0.36 9.03
CA LYS A 258 21.51 -0.65 8.95
C LYS A 258 21.85 -0.95 7.49
N ALA A 259 23.06 -0.58 7.08
CA ALA A 259 23.59 -0.95 5.78
C ALA A 259 23.73 -2.48 5.61
N GLY A 260 23.68 -2.96 4.38
CA GLY A 260 23.89 -4.38 4.05
C GLY A 260 22.74 -5.32 4.42
N VAL A 261 21.64 -4.81 5.02
CA VAL A 261 20.54 -5.67 5.49
C VAL A 261 19.85 -6.44 4.37
N LEU A 262 19.84 -5.91 3.16
CA LEU A 262 19.25 -6.56 1.98
C LEU A 262 20.23 -7.45 1.21
N THR A 263 21.52 -7.34 1.45
CA THR A 263 22.57 -8.00 0.66
C THR A 263 23.49 -8.89 1.52
N GLN A 264 24.17 -8.30 2.50
CA GLN A 264 25.19 -9.00 3.30
C GLN A 264 24.58 -9.85 4.43
N TRP A 265 23.41 -9.45 4.98
CA TRP A 265 22.80 -10.06 6.15
C TRP A 265 21.75 -11.13 5.81
N GLN A 266 21.43 -11.30 4.53
CA GLN A 266 20.47 -12.32 4.10
C GLN A 266 21.10 -13.72 4.18
N ARG A 267 20.33 -14.66 4.73
CA ARG A 267 20.71 -16.07 4.89
C ARG A 267 19.60 -16.98 4.31
N PRO A 268 19.35 -16.94 2.98
CA PRO A 268 18.25 -17.68 2.35
C PRO A 268 18.29 -19.18 2.68
N GLU A 269 19.49 -19.73 2.77
CA GLU A 269 19.71 -21.16 3.09
C GLU A 269 19.23 -21.56 4.50
N LEU A 270 19.02 -20.59 5.40
CA LEU A 270 18.44 -20.86 6.70
C LEU A 270 16.91 -20.81 6.66
N TYR A 271 16.33 -19.91 5.87
CA TYR A 271 14.87 -19.75 5.80
C TYR A 271 14.19 -21.00 5.26
N ASP A 272 14.77 -21.66 4.24
CA ASP A 272 14.28 -22.93 3.71
C ASP A 272 14.19 -24.06 4.76
N LYS A 273 14.97 -23.97 5.83
CA LYS A 273 14.97 -24.97 6.90
C LYS A 273 13.88 -24.76 7.93
N PHE A 274 13.40 -23.53 8.09
CA PHE A 274 12.49 -23.15 9.15
C PHE A 274 11.07 -22.83 8.68
N LEU A 275 10.89 -22.52 7.39
CA LEU A 275 9.56 -22.32 6.83
C LEU A 275 8.92 -23.70 6.56
N PRO A 276 7.80 -24.03 7.20
CA PRO A 276 7.11 -25.28 6.91
C PRO A 276 6.68 -25.28 5.43
N ARG A 277 7.07 -26.36 4.71
CA ARG A 277 6.72 -26.52 3.30
C ARG A 277 5.24 -26.89 3.09
N GLU A 278 4.57 -27.34 4.13
CA GLU A 278 3.15 -27.69 4.12
C GLU A 278 2.37 -26.70 4.99
N ARG A 279 1.25 -26.19 4.46
CA ARG A 279 0.32 -25.43 5.29
C ARG A 279 -0.22 -26.36 6.35
N VAL A 280 -0.10 -26.00 7.62
CA VAL A 280 -0.87 -26.65 8.68
C VAL A 280 -2.33 -26.32 8.41
N GLU A 281 -3.10 -27.30 7.96
CA GLU A 281 -4.54 -27.17 7.84
C GLU A 281 -5.11 -26.92 9.25
N SER A 282 -5.70 -25.75 9.44
CA SER A 282 -6.34 -25.32 10.69
C SER A 282 -7.85 -25.46 10.58
#